data_c629abe59fb6ca20fb3e6417d02caf9d
#
_entry.id   c629abe59fb6ca20fb3e6417d02caf9d
#
_cell.length_a   1.000
_cell.length_b   1.000
_cell.length_c   1.000
_cell.angle_alpha   90.00
_cell.angle_beta   90.00
_cell.angle_gamma   90.00
#
_symmetry.space_group_name_H-M   'P 1'
#
loop_
_entity.id
_entity.type
_entity.pdbx_description
1 polymer ?
#
loop_
_entity_poly.entity_id
_entity_poly.type
_entity_poly.pdbx_seq_one_letter_code
_entity_poly.pdbx_strand_id
1 'polypeptide(L)'
;MLPGYIPLPTETDTSLESFLNRITPKTAAEGQTNYWQNTPKFVVSMLKTFYGENATKDNEWGFHNLPKQYKKKMDHLQYIDLMDQGKITGYLCQGYNPLASYPDKNKISSALRKLKFLVVMDPLKTDTSEFWQNHGEYNDVNPAEIQTEVFRLPTVCFAEEDGSIANSGRWLQWHYKAAEPP
;
A
#
# COMPACT_ATOMS: atom_id res chain seq x y z
N MET A 1 -8.32 0.11 17.33
CA MET A 1 -7.23 0.31 16.36
C MET A 1 -6.83 -1.05 15.82
N LEU A 2 -6.98 -1.27 14.55
CA LEU A 2 -6.52 -2.52 13.93
C LEU A 2 -5.00 -2.52 13.92
N PRO A 3 -4.37 -3.65 14.24
CA PRO A 3 -2.94 -3.78 14.07
C PRO A 3 -2.59 -3.55 12.59
N GLY A 4 -1.74 -2.59 12.29
CA GLY A 4 -1.41 -2.17 10.93
C GLY A 4 -0.68 -3.20 10.06
N TYR A 5 -0.72 -4.49 10.44
CA TYR A 5 0.02 -5.57 9.79
C TYR A 5 -0.80 -6.84 9.59
N ILE A 6 -2.14 -6.73 9.49
CA ILE A 6 -2.95 -7.88 9.06
C ILE A 6 -2.71 -8.04 7.55
N PRO A 7 -2.02 -9.10 7.11
CA PRO A 7 -1.81 -9.33 5.69
C PRO A 7 -3.13 -9.70 5.01
N LEU A 8 -3.20 -9.55 3.70
CA LEU A 8 -4.31 -10.10 2.93
C LEU A 8 -4.28 -11.63 2.91
N PRO A 9 -5.44 -12.29 2.77
CA PRO A 9 -5.49 -13.70 2.48
C PRO A 9 -4.72 -14.04 1.21
N THR A 10 -4.17 -15.25 1.15
CA THR A 10 -3.52 -15.81 -0.04
C THR A 10 -4.42 -16.85 -0.70
N GLU A 11 -4.05 -17.36 -1.87
CA GLU A 11 -4.79 -18.44 -2.53
C GLU A 11 -4.84 -19.74 -1.70
N THR A 12 -3.86 -19.93 -0.80
CA THR A 12 -3.80 -21.10 0.09
C THR A 12 -4.69 -20.97 1.33
N ASP A 13 -5.16 -19.77 1.63
CA ASP A 13 -6.09 -19.54 2.73
C ASP A 13 -7.51 -19.84 2.26
N THR A 14 -7.90 -21.11 2.34
CA THR A 14 -9.21 -21.60 1.87
C THR A 14 -10.35 -21.31 2.82
N SER A 15 -10.05 -20.96 4.08
CA SER A 15 -11.00 -20.62 5.14
C SER A 15 -10.46 -19.52 6.04
N LEU A 16 -11.33 -18.88 6.80
CA LEU A 16 -10.93 -17.94 7.84
C LEU A 16 -10.03 -18.62 8.87
N GLU A 17 -10.33 -19.86 9.24
CA GLU A 17 -9.51 -20.63 10.19
C GLU A 17 -8.08 -20.83 9.68
N SER A 18 -7.91 -21.27 8.43
CA SER A 18 -6.58 -21.46 7.81
C SER A 18 -5.80 -20.16 7.76
N PHE A 19 -6.46 -19.06 7.41
CA PHE A 19 -5.87 -17.72 7.41
C PHE A 19 -5.41 -17.31 8.81
N LEU A 20 -6.28 -17.41 9.82
CA LEU A 20 -5.97 -17.04 11.19
C LEU A 20 -4.83 -17.88 11.78
N ASN A 21 -4.80 -19.18 11.49
CA ASN A 21 -3.72 -20.06 11.92
C ASN A 21 -2.37 -19.67 11.32
N ARG A 22 -2.35 -19.15 10.11
CA ARG A 22 -1.14 -18.67 9.43
C ARG A 22 -0.63 -17.36 10.01
N ILE A 23 -1.51 -16.39 10.29
CA ILE A 23 -1.12 -15.02 10.64
C ILE A 23 -1.03 -14.78 12.15
N THR A 24 -1.62 -15.61 12.98
CA THR A 24 -1.59 -15.44 14.43
C THR A 24 -0.27 -15.96 14.99
N PRO A 25 0.52 -15.11 15.67
CA PRO A 25 1.77 -15.54 16.27
C PRO A 25 1.56 -16.64 17.32
N LYS A 26 2.43 -17.61 17.28
CA LYS A 26 2.49 -18.67 18.32
C LYS A 26 3.39 -18.20 19.46
N THR A 27 3.05 -18.59 20.69
CA THR A 27 3.93 -18.39 21.84
C THR A 27 4.93 -19.53 21.95
N ALA A 28 6.15 -19.21 22.43
CA ALA A 28 7.21 -20.19 22.58
C ALA A 28 7.02 -21.09 23.80
N ALA A 29 6.29 -20.64 24.81
CA ALA A 29 6.07 -21.38 26.07
C ALA A 29 4.60 -21.29 26.50
N GLU A 30 4.17 -22.29 27.24
CA GLU A 30 2.85 -22.33 27.88
C GLU A 30 2.70 -21.15 28.86
N GLY A 31 1.53 -20.49 28.84
CA GLY A 31 1.24 -19.33 29.69
C GLY A 31 1.86 -18.02 29.25
N GLN A 32 2.70 -18.03 28.22
CA GLN A 32 3.23 -16.82 27.63
C GLN A 32 2.12 -16.06 26.89
N THR A 33 2.01 -14.75 27.12
CA THR A 33 1.03 -13.89 26.45
C THR A 33 1.70 -13.01 25.42
N ASN A 34 1.02 -12.83 24.30
CA ASN A 34 1.42 -11.91 23.24
C ASN A 34 0.17 -11.15 22.76
N TYR A 35 0.27 -9.81 22.68
CA TYR A 35 -0.81 -8.96 22.20
C TYR A 35 -1.41 -9.46 20.88
N TRP A 36 -0.56 -9.92 19.95
CA TRP A 36 -0.95 -10.38 18.62
C TRP A 36 -1.70 -11.73 18.62
N GLN A 37 -1.77 -12.43 19.74
CA GLN A 37 -2.66 -13.60 19.89
C GLN A 37 -4.13 -13.22 19.82
N ASN A 38 -4.45 -11.93 19.97
CA ASN A 38 -5.79 -11.40 19.72
C ASN A 38 -6.09 -11.16 18.24
N THR A 39 -5.17 -11.46 17.32
CA THR A 39 -5.39 -11.31 15.86
C THR A 39 -6.72 -11.89 15.39
N PRO A 40 -7.17 -13.09 15.82
CA PRO A 40 -8.47 -13.60 15.43
C PRO A 40 -9.64 -12.68 15.80
N LYS A 41 -9.61 -12.08 16.99
CA LYS A 41 -10.64 -11.13 17.42
C LYS A 41 -10.62 -9.85 16.59
N PHE A 42 -9.43 -9.35 16.26
CA PHE A 42 -9.26 -8.15 15.44
C PHE A 42 -9.74 -8.38 14.02
N VAL A 43 -9.43 -9.53 13.42
CA VAL A 43 -9.90 -9.87 12.07
C VAL A 43 -11.43 -9.96 12.03
N VAL A 44 -12.04 -10.67 12.96
CA VAL A 44 -13.51 -10.79 13.01
C VAL A 44 -14.16 -9.43 13.24
N SER A 45 -13.59 -8.59 14.12
CA SER A 45 -14.09 -7.22 14.33
C SER A 45 -13.99 -6.37 13.08
N MET A 46 -12.89 -6.47 12.33
CA MET A 46 -12.71 -5.79 11.05
C MET A 46 -13.76 -6.25 10.02
N LEU A 47 -13.95 -7.55 9.87
CA LEU A 47 -14.93 -8.10 8.93
C LEU A 47 -16.35 -7.65 9.25
N LYS A 48 -16.71 -7.65 10.54
CA LYS A 48 -18.01 -7.10 10.99
C LYS A 48 -18.15 -5.61 10.69
N THR A 49 -17.07 -4.85 10.81
CA THR A 49 -17.10 -3.42 10.47
C THR A 49 -17.30 -3.21 8.96
N PHE A 50 -16.66 -4.04 8.12
CA PHE A 50 -16.78 -3.91 6.67
C PHE A 50 -18.13 -4.38 6.13
N TYR A 51 -18.68 -5.47 6.66
CA TYR A 51 -19.84 -6.14 6.09
C TYR A 51 -21.11 -6.02 6.94
N GLY A 52 -21.03 -5.40 8.14
CA GLY A 52 -22.19 -5.16 9.00
C GLY A 52 -22.95 -6.43 9.32
N GLU A 53 -24.26 -6.38 9.16
CA GLU A 53 -25.17 -7.50 9.41
C GLU A 53 -24.96 -8.71 8.48
N ASN A 54 -24.30 -8.49 7.33
CA ASN A 54 -23.96 -9.58 6.41
C ASN A 54 -22.77 -10.42 6.89
N ALA A 55 -22.03 -9.95 7.90
CA ALA A 55 -20.94 -10.71 8.51
C ALA A 55 -21.49 -11.67 9.57
N THR A 56 -21.77 -12.89 9.19
CA THR A 56 -22.30 -13.94 10.07
C THR A 56 -21.28 -15.06 10.30
N LYS A 57 -21.46 -15.84 11.35
CA LYS A 57 -20.58 -16.96 11.63
C LYS A 57 -20.63 -18.01 10.50
N ASP A 58 -21.80 -18.22 9.89
CA ASP A 58 -22.01 -19.24 8.87
C ASP A 58 -21.28 -18.93 7.56
N ASN A 59 -21.02 -17.63 7.28
CA ASN A 59 -20.24 -17.21 6.12
C ASN A 59 -18.81 -16.74 6.48
N GLU A 60 -18.28 -17.22 7.61
CA GLU A 60 -16.96 -16.86 8.10
C GLU A 60 -16.77 -15.33 8.20
N TRP A 61 -17.81 -14.63 8.63
CA TRP A 61 -17.85 -13.17 8.78
C TRP A 61 -17.64 -12.40 7.47
N GLY A 62 -17.89 -13.03 6.34
CA GLY A 62 -17.64 -12.45 5.01
C GLY A 62 -16.18 -12.53 4.56
N PHE A 63 -15.36 -13.39 5.17
CA PHE A 63 -13.95 -13.57 4.87
C PHE A 63 -13.65 -13.76 3.38
N HIS A 64 -14.48 -14.52 2.68
CA HIS A 64 -14.30 -14.81 1.26
C HIS A 64 -14.47 -13.60 0.32
N ASN A 65 -15.02 -12.49 0.84
CA ASN A 65 -15.13 -11.23 0.09
C ASN A 65 -13.84 -10.39 0.16
N LEU A 66 -12.89 -10.76 1.02
CA LEU A 66 -11.61 -10.06 1.06
C LEU A 66 -10.82 -10.31 -0.24
N PRO A 67 -10.14 -9.27 -0.75
CA PRO A 67 -9.22 -9.46 -1.87
C PRO A 67 -8.09 -10.40 -1.44
N LYS A 68 -7.72 -11.32 -2.32
CA LYS A 68 -6.60 -12.22 -2.09
C LYS A 68 -5.31 -11.61 -2.59
N GLN A 69 -4.25 -11.79 -1.83
CA GLN A 69 -2.93 -11.43 -2.27
C GLN A 69 -2.49 -12.36 -3.40
N TYR A 70 -1.91 -11.78 -4.45
CA TYR A 70 -1.36 -12.56 -5.56
C TYR A 70 -0.36 -13.60 -5.05
N LYS A 71 -0.11 -14.66 -5.84
CA LYS A 71 0.68 -15.89 -5.50
C LYS A 71 1.98 -15.69 -4.73
N LYS A 72 2.53 -14.49 -4.75
CA LYS A 72 3.72 -14.10 -3.98
C LYS A 72 3.39 -12.88 -3.14
N LYS A 73 4.15 -12.69 -2.05
CA LYS A 73 4.07 -11.49 -1.22
C LYS A 73 4.28 -10.26 -2.11
N MET A 74 3.27 -9.42 -2.25
CA MET A 74 3.37 -8.17 -3.01
C MET A 74 4.05 -7.11 -2.13
N ASP A 75 5.36 -7.04 -2.23
CA ASP A 75 6.13 -5.92 -1.71
C ASP A 75 6.49 -4.96 -2.84
N HIS A 76 7.11 -3.84 -2.48
CA HIS A 76 7.45 -2.79 -3.45
C HIS A 76 8.46 -3.25 -4.51
N LEU A 77 9.34 -4.18 -4.20
CA LEU A 77 10.27 -4.72 -5.20
C LEU A 77 9.55 -5.56 -6.24
N GLN A 78 8.56 -6.34 -5.79
CA GLN A 78 7.79 -7.20 -6.69
C GLN A 78 6.88 -6.43 -7.62
N TYR A 79 6.19 -5.37 -7.14
CA TYR A 79 5.36 -4.62 -8.08
C TYR A 79 6.19 -3.81 -9.08
N ILE A 80 7.38 -3.36 -8.70
CA ILE A 80 8.33 -2.76 -9.66
C ILE A 80 8.77 -3.78 -10.70
N ASP A 81 9.09 -5.02 -10.28
CA ASP A 81 9.40 -6.12 -11.22
C ASP A 81 8.23 -6.39 -12.19
N LEU A 82 7.01 -6.39 -11.69
CA LEU A 82 5.82 -6.62 -12.52
C LEU A 82 5.54 -5.46 -13.49
N MET A 83 5.80 -4.22 -13.08
CA MET A 83 5.76 -3.07 -13.98
C MET A 83 6.82 -3.21 -15.07
N ASP A 84 8.06 -3.54 -14.70
CA ASP A 84 9.16 -3.71 -15.66
C ASP A 84 8.92 -4.86 -16.64
N GLN A 85 8.15 -5.87 -16.24
CA GLN A 85 7.67 -6.93 -17.11
C GLN A 85 6.41 -6.56 -17.94
N GLY A 86 5.88 -5.34 -17.79
CA GLY A 86 4.66 -4.88 -18.48
C GLY A 86 3.37 -5.55 -17.97
N LYS A 87 3.40 -6.25 -16.83
CA LYS A 87 2.22 -6.91 -16.25
C LYS A 87 1.34 -5.95 -15.45
N ILE A 88 1.91 -4.86 -14.95
CA ILE A 88 1.19 -3.74 -14.36
C ILE A 88 1.24 -2.61 -15.37
N THR A 89 0.08 -2.10 -15.76
CA THR A 89 -0.05 -1.10 -16.83
C THR A 89 -0.47 0.27 -16.34
N GLY A 90 -0.89 0.39 -15.08
CA GLY A 90 -1.27 1.65 -14.45
C GLY A 90 -0.78 1.69 -13.02
N TYR A 91 -0.39 2.88 -12.55
CA TYR A 91 0.07 3.07 -11.18
C TYR A 91 -0.48 4.36 -10.60
N LEU A 92 -1.09 4.25 -9.41
CA LEU A 92 -1.51 5.39 -8.60
C LEU A 92 -0.50 5.55 -7.45
N CYS A 93 0.17 6.68 -7.43
CA CYS A 93 1.20 7.03 -6.46
C CYS A 93 0.72 8.23 -5.63
N GLN A 94 0.40 7.99 -4.37
CA GLN A 94 -0.13 9.02 -3.48
C GLN A 94 0.85 9.29 -2.34
N GLY A 95 1.33 10.54 -2.24
CA GLY A 95 2.18 10.99 -1.14
C GLY A 95 3.50 10.21 -1.02
N TYR A 96 4.03 9.73 -2.13
CA TYR A 96 5.22 8.91 -2.15
C TYR A 96 6.07 9.12 -3.41
N ASN A 97 7.39 9.06 -3.28
CA ASN A 97 8.33 9.26 -4.38
C ASN A 97 9.22 8.01 -4.60
N PRO A 98 8.70 6.96 -5.26
CA PRO A 98 9.44 5.71 -5.48
C PRO A 98 10.80 5.90 -6.16
N LEU A 99 10.87 6.79 -7.15
CA LEU A 99 12.11 7.00 -7.91
C LEU A 99 13.25 7.55 -7.05
N ALA A 100 12.93 8.31 -6.00
CA ALA A 100 13.93 8.80 -5.06
C ALA A 100 14.15 7.89 -3.85
N SER A 101 13.12 7.12 -3.45
CA SER A 101 13.10 6.41 -2.16
C SER A 101 13.51 4.95 -2.24
N TYR A 102 13.30 4.29 -3.38
CA TYR A 102 13.62 2.88 -3.54
C TYR A 102 15.04 2.65 -4.06
N PRO A 103 15.63 1.48 -3.79
CA PRO A 103 16.89 1.10 -4.41
C PRO A 103 16.73 0.88 -5.91
N ASP A 104 17.84 0.98 -6.65
CA ASP A 104 17.91 0.76 -8.10
C ASP A 104 17.02 1.72 -8.91
N LYS A 105 17.40 2.96 -8.91
CA LYS A 105 16.76 4.06 -9.65
C LYS A 105 16.57 3.75 -11.14
N ASN A 106 17.53 3.11 -11.77
CA ASN A 106 17.48 2.76 -13.20
C ASN A 106 16.35 1.78 -13.49
N LYS A 107 16.20 0.77 -12.63
CA LYS A 107 15.13 -0.21 -12.75
C LYS A 107 13.75 0.43 -12.54
N ILE A 108 13.62 1.34 -11.58
CA ILE A 108 12.36 2.04 -11.33
C ILE A 108 12.00 2.93 -12.52
N SER A 109 12.96 3.70 -13.04
CA SER A 109 12.76 4.50 -14.24
C SER A 109 12.35 3.63 -15.44
N SER A 110 12.99 2.47 -15.63
CA SER A 110 12.60 1.50 -16.66
C SER A 110 11.18 0.99 -16.47
N ALA A 111 10.79 0.67 -15.24
CA ALA A 111 9.46 0.18 -14.92
C ALA A 111 8.38 1.23 -15.19
N LEU A 112 8.60 2.47 -14.76
CA LEU A 112 7.67 3.58 -14.97
C LEU A 112 7.42 3.85 -16.46
N ARG A 113 8.44 3.71 -17.31
CA ARG A 113 8.33 3.87 -18.78
C ARG A 113 7.46 2.82 -19.47
N LYS A 114 7.18 1.69 -18.82
CA LYS A 114 6.35 0.60 -19.37
C LYS A 114 4.88 0.69 -18.97
N LEU A 115 4.54 1.64 -18.12
CA LEU A 115 3.15 1.93 -17.78
C LEU A 115 2.42 2.57 -18.96
N LYS A 116 1.13 2.35 -19.05
CA LYS A 116 0.23 3.11 -19.91
C LYS A 116 -0.07 4.48 -19.31
N PHE A 117 -0.29 4.49 -17.97
CA PHE A 117 -0.52 5.73 -17.24
C PHE A 117 0.06 5.68 -15.82
N LEU A 118 0.47 6.84 -15.35
CA LEU A 118 0.91 7.10 -13.98
C LEU A 118 0.10 8.27 -13.41
N VAL A 119 -0.58 8.04 -12.29
CA VAL A 119 -1.25 9.11 -11.55
C VAL A 119 -0.42 9.40 -10.30
N VAL A 120 0.05 10.64 -10.17
CA VAL A 120 0.78 11.09 -8.97
C VAL A 120 -0.06 12.13 -8.24
N MET A 121 -0.37 11.82 -6.98
CA MET A 121 -1.10 12.69 -6.06
C MET A 121 -0.12 13.18 -4.99
N ASP A 122 0.36 14.40 -5.14
CA ASP A 122 1.41 14.96 -4.27
C ASP A 122 1.30 16.49 -4.24
N PRO A 123 1.57 17.16 -3.12
CA PRO A 123 1.58 18.63 -3.06
C PRO A 123 2.69 19.24 -3.91
N LEU A 124 3.79 18.52 -4.11
CA LEU A 124 4.96 19.01 -4.85
C LEU A 124 5.24 18.18 -6.10
N LYS A 125 6.06 18.72 -6.98
CA LYS A 125 6.71 17.95 -8.05
C LYS A 125 7.74 17.01 -7.44
N THR A 126 7.72 15.75 -7.85
CA THR A 126 8.65 14.74 -7.39
C THR A 126 9.39 14.10 -8.55
N ASP A 127 10.53 13.46 -8.29
CA ASP A 127 11.26 12.71 -9.32
C ASP A 127 10.35 11.69 -10.02
N THR A 128 9.45 11.06 -9.28
CA THR A 128 8.48 10.12 -9.85
C THR A 128 7.49 10.80 -10.78
N SER A 129 7.00 11.99 -10.45
CA SER A 129 6.07 12.74 -11.32
C SER A 129 6.73 13.31 -12.58
N GLU A 130 8.05 13.44 -12.56
CA GLU A 130 8.85 14.00 -13.64
C GLU A 130 9.87 13.01 -14.22
N PHE A 131 9.68 11.70 -13.98
CA PHE A 131 10.58 10.64 -14.42
C PHE A 131 10.86 10.63 -15.94
N TRP A 132 9.97 11.21 -16.70
CA TRP A 132 10.06 11.34 -18.16
C TRP A 132 11.00 12.44 -18.62
N GLN A 133 11.42 13.34 -17.73
CA GLN A 133 12.37 14.40 -18.04
C GLN A 133 13.80 13.90 -17.92
N ASN A 134 14.67 14.38 -18.80
CA ASN A 134 16.09 14.12 -18.71
C ASN A 134 16.72 15.01 -17.62
N HIS A 135 17.33 14.39 -16.63
CA HIS A 135 18.05 15.07 -15.56
C HIS A 135 19.55 14.68 -15.54
N GLY A 136 20.09 14.36 -16.71
CA GLY A 136 21.50 13.93 -16.87
C GLY A 136 21.76 12.61 -16.14
N GLU A 137 22.88 12.51 -15.44
CA GLU A 137 23.27 11.29 -14.72
C GLU A 137 22.24 10.80 -13.70
N TYR A 138 21.36 11.68 -13.22
CA TYR A 138 20.32 11.30 -12.26
C TYR A 138 19.12 10.60 -12.90
N ASN A 139 18.82 10.89 -14.15
CA ASN A 139 17.78 10.24 -14.93
C ASN A 139 18.03 10.52 -16.42
N ASP A 140 18.93 9.77 -17.02
CA ASP A 140 19.28 9.89 -18.43
C ASP A 140 18.25 9.14 -19.30
N VAL A 141 17.17 9.83 -19.63
CA VAL A 141 16.09 9.32 -20.48
C VAL A 141 15.88 10.22 -21.69
N ASN A 142 15.41 9.64 -22.78
CA ASN A 142 14.92 10.41 -23.92
C ASN A 142 13.41 10.65 -23.76
N PRO A 143 12.97 11.88 -23.44
CA PRO A 143 11.54 12.17 -23.24
C PRO A 143 10.65 11.78 -24.43
N ALA A 144 11.17 11.85 -25.66
CA ALA A 144 10.41 11.54 -26.87
C ALA A 144 10.08 10.03 -27.00
N GLU A 145 10.78 9.16 -26.29
CA GLU A 145 10.57 7.70 -26.30
C GLU A 145 9.58 7.24 -25.24
N ILE A 146 9.22 8.11 -24.28
CA ILE A 146 8.34 7.76 -23.17
C ILE A 146 6.89 7.88 -23.59
N GLN A 147 6.16 6.75 -23.52
CA GLN A 147 4.75 6.68 -23.91
C GLN A 147 3.80 6.67 -22.72
N THR A 148 4.31 6.68 -21.50
CA THR A 148 3.51 6.72 -20.28
C THR A 148 2.81 8.07 -20.14
N GLU A 149 1.49 8.06 -20.09
CA GLU A 149 0.70 9.25 -19.79
C GLU A 149 0.78 9.58 -18.30
N VAL A 150 1.20 10.80 -17.95
CA VAL A 150 1.39 11.21 -16.55
C VAL A 150 0.33 12.21 -16.14
N PHE A 151 -0.50 11.82 -15.16
CA PHE A 151 -1.47 12.69 -14.53
C PHE A 151 -0.92 13.16 -13.19
N ARG A 152 -0.67 14.44 -13.08
CA ARG A 152 -0.26 15.02 -11.80
C ARG A 152 -1.44 15.76 -11.18
N LEU A 153 -1.91 15.26 -10.04
CA LEU A 153 -3.01 15.81 -9.26
C LEU A 153 -2.43 16.46 -8.00
N PRO A 154 -2.36 17.79 -7.94
CA PRO A 154 -1.87 18.46 -6.73
C PRO A 154 -2.82 18.20 -5.56
N THR A 155 -2.25 17.91 -4.42
CA THR A 155 -2.97 17.71 -3.14
C THR A 155 -2.50 18.75 -2.13
N VAL A 156 -3.24 18.90 -1.06
CA VAL A 156 -2.81 19.68 0.10
C VAL A 156 -1.77 18.87 0.91
N CYS A 157 -0.94 19.55 1.68
CA CYS A 157 -0.05 18.92 2.64
C CYS A 157 -0.71 18.81 4.02
N PHE A 158 -0.11 18.05 4.91
CA PHE A 158 -0.66 17.82 6.27
C PHE A 158 -0.85 19.11 7.09
N ALA A 159 -0.14 20.18 6.76
CA ALA A 159 -0.30 21.47 7.44
C ALA A 159 -1.52 22.27 6.95
N GLU A 160 -2.12 21.87 5.84
CA GLU A 160 -3.24 22.54 5.18
C GLU A 160 -4.56 21.81 5.39
N GLU A 161 -4.59 20.77 6.22
CA GLU A 161 -5.79 19.99 6.54
C GLU A 161 -5.85 19.60 8.03
N ASP A 162 -7.06 19.42 8.53
CA ASP A 162 -7.27 18.73 9.81
C ASP A 162 -7.23 17.22 9.56
N GLY A 163 -6.62 16.47 10.47
CA GLY A 163 -6.56 15.05 10.26
C GLY A 163 -5.91 14.25 11.37
N SER A 164 -5.86 12.93 11.14
CA SER A 164 -5.19 12.02 12.04
C SER A 164 -4.05 11.30 11.33
N ILE A 165 -2.94 11.16 12.04
CA ILE A 165 -1.76 10.44 11.56
C ILE A 165 -1.51 9.25 12.48
N ALA A 166 -1.38 8.06 11.91
CA ALA A 166 -0.91 6.88 12.61
C ALA A 166 0.58 6.66 12.31
N ASN A 167 1.41 6.67 13.34
CA ASN A 167 2.83 6.40 13.18
C ASN A 167 3.17 4.91 13.37
N SER A 168 4.40 4.53 13.08
CA SER A 168 4.91 3.16 13.24
C SER A 168 4.84 2.65 14.68
N GLY A 169 4.84 3.52 15.68
CA GLY A 169 4.67 3.20 17.09
C GLY A 169 3.23 2.89 17.50
N ARG A 170 2.30 2.84 16.55
CA ARG A 170 0.87 2.58 16.77
C ARG A 170 0.17 3.70 17.57
N TRP A 171 0.67 4.91 17.45
CA TRP A 171 0.03 6.09 17.99
C TRP A 171 -0.89 6.70 16.94
N LEU A 172 -2.12 7.01 17.32
CA LEU A 172 -3.03 7.84 16.54
C LEU A 172 -2.94 9.26 17.09
N GLN A 173 -2.50 10.18 16.25
CA GLN A 173 -2.30 11.57 16.60
C GLN A 173 -3.25 12.43 15.78
N TRP A 174 -3.91 13.36 16.42
CA TRP A 174 -4.69 14.39 15.74
C TRP A 174 -3.83 15.63 15.52
N HIS A 175 -4.01 16.26 14.37
CA HIS A 175 -3.44 17.59 14.09
C HIS A 175 -4.51 18.52 13.54
N TYR A 176 -4.35 19.78 13.81
CA TYR A 176 -5.17 20.84 13.27
C TYR A 176 -4.45 21.50 12.08
N LYS A 177 -5.25 21.99 11.15
CA LYS A 177 -4.77 22.79 10.04
C LYS A 177 -4.03 24.04 10.56
N ALA A 178 -2.85 24.27 10.01
CA ALA A 178 -2.02 25.43 10.34
C ALA A 178 -2.06 26.52 9.26
N ALA A 179 -2.44 26.18 8.04
CA ALA A 179 -2.55 27.10 6.91
C ALA A 179 -3.76 26.74 6.04
N GLU A 180 -4.30 27.72 5.33
CA GLU A 180 -5.30 27.45 4.29
C GLU A 180 -4.62 26.85 3.05
N PRO A 181 -5.25 25.89 2.36
CA PRO A 181 -4.76 25.41 1.08
C PRO A 181 -4.77 26.54 0.04
N PRO A 182 -3.88 26.49 -0.98
CA PRO A 182 -3.79 27.50 -2.01
C PRO A 182 -5.03 27.56 -2.92
#